data_808f38f3de540ba7e63869ba0152e418
#
_entry.id   808f38f3de540ba7e63869ba0152e418
#
_cell.length_a   1.000
_cell.length_b   1.000
_cell.length_c   1.000
_cell.angle_alpha   90.00
_cell.angle_beta   90.00
_cell.angle_gamma   90.00
#
_symmetry.space_group_name_H-M   'P 1'
#
loop_
_entity.id
_entity.type
_entity.pdbx_description
1 polymer ?
#
loop_
_entity_poly.entity_id
_entity_poly.type
_entity_poly.pdbx_seq_one_letter_code
_entity_poly.pdbx_strand_id
1 'polypeptide(L)'
;MRVVVEGLAHRFPGTDLLFEHLDFVAEPGSTIAVCGPSGCGKSTLLSILAGWEKPYAGTVTREGVNRVGWVFQNPYGVAERTALDHVVFPLLAKGMRRKEAELKALEAMGLFDLEYAADRRFSDLSGGEAQRLMLARAVCSKPDMLLVDEPTAQLDTRTAHSVSHVLNNLSGQGMIVLVATHDPDTRDASDRVLDLADYAPGGSKSQEPELEE
;
A
#
# COMPACT_ATOMS: atom_id res chain seq x y z
N MET A 1 -2.72 -17.50 4.55
CA MET A 1 -1.94 -16.34 4.10
C MET A 1 -1.84 -15.37 5.27
N ARG A 2 -0.65 -14.95 5.69
CA ARG A 2 -0.43 -13.92 6.71
C ARG A 2 1.02 -13.43 6.66
N VAL A 3 1.26 -12.25 7.25
CA VAL A 3 2.60 -11.72 7.45
C VAL A 3 2.83 -11.57 8.95
N VAL A 4 3.89 -12.17 9.46
CA VAL A 4 4.29 -12.11 10.88
C VAL A 4 5.60 -11.34 10.96
N VAL A 5 5.61 -10.32 11.79
CA VAL A 5 6.76 -9.45 12.07
C VAL A 5 7.12 -9.60 13.54
N GLU A 6 8.38 -9.95 13.84
CA GLU A 6 8.84 -10.23 15.19
C GLU A 6 10.15 -9.50 15.49
N GLY A 7 10.14 -8.66 16.51
CA GLY A 7 11.30 -7.92 17.01
C GLY A 7 12.00 -7.08 15.95
N LEU A 8 11.25 -6.57 14.96
CA LEU A 8 11.82 -5.90 13.81
C LEU A 8 12.46 -4.57 14.21
N ALA A 9 13.71 -4.37 13.79
CA ALA A 9 14.43 -3.11 13.90
C ALA A 9 15.15 -2.78 12.59
N HIS A 10 15.25 -1.50 12.28
CA HIS A 10 15.99 -1.08 11.09
C HIS A 10 16.72 0.25 11.25
N ARG A 11 17.87 0.33 10.60
CA ARG A 11 18.67 1.53 10.33
C ARG A 11 19.46 1.33 9.05
N PHE A 12 19.79 2.40 8.40
CA PHE A 12 20.78 2.36 7.31
C PHE A 12 22.21 2.41 7.85
N PRO A 13 23.21 1.96 7.08
CA PRO A 13 24.61 2.06 7.49
C PRO A 13 25.00 3.50 7.86
N GLY A 14 25.52 3.69 9.08
CA GLY A 14 25.97 5.00 9.56
C GLY A 14 24.86 5.95 10.05
N THR A 15 23.63 5.47 10.18
CA THR A 15 22.53 6.26 10.74
C THR A 15 22.00 5.67 12.06
N ASP A 16 21.22 6.47 12.78
CA ASP A 16 20.46 6.01 13.93
C ASP A 16 19.37 5.02 13.54
N LEU A 17 18.83 4.27 14.52
CA LEU A 17 17.67 3.40 14.31
C LEU A 17 16.46 4.24 13.90
N LEU A 18 15.70 3.73 12.94
CA LEU A 18 14.41 4.31 12.54
C LEU A 18 13.29 3.82 13.46
N PHE A 19 13.31 2.54 13.77
CA PHE A 19 12.39 1.88 14.69
C PHE A 19 13.05 0.62 15.26
N GLU A 20 12.55 0.15 16.41
CA GLU A 20 13.00 -1.08 17.08
C GLU A 20 11.85 -1.78 17.80
N HIS A 21 12.02 -3.08 18.06
CA HIS A 21 11.05 -3.92 18.77
C HIS A 21 9.63 -3.90 18.16
N LEU A 22 9.55 -3.79 16.83
CA LEU A 22 8.27 -3.77 16.12
C LEU A 22 7.76 -5.21 15.95
N ASP A 23 6.58 -5.46 16.54
CA ASP A 23 5.88 -6.75 16.47
C ASP A 23 4.45 -6.52 15.96
N PHE A 24 4.05 -7.23 14.91
CA PHE A 24 2.65 -7.29 14.48
C PHE A 24 2.39 -8.47 13.55
N VAL A 25 1.11 -8.78 13.40
CA VAL A 25 0.62 -9.75 12.41
C VAL A 25 -0.36 -9.04 11.48
N ALA A 26 -0.21 -9.24 10.17
CA ALA A 26 -1.16 -8.81 9.15
C ALA A 26 -1.88 -10.04 8.58
N GLU A 27 -3.21 -10.05 8.76
CA GLU A 27 -4.09 -11.14 8.34
C GLU A 27 -4.79 -10.82 7.01
N PRO A 28 -5.25 -11.83 6.26
CA PRO A 28 -6.08 -11.61 5.07
C PRO A 28 -7.35 -10.85 5.42
N GLY A 29 -7.72 -9.95 4.55
CA GLY A 29 -8.93 -9.16 4.77
C GLY A 29 -8.74 -7.97 5.71
N SER A 30 -7.49 -7.61 6.06
CA SER A 30 -7.19 -6.47 6.90
C SER A 30 -6.47 -5.35 6.16
N THR A 31 -6.84 -4.13 6.50
CA THR A 31 -6.12 -2.90 6.12
C THR A 31 -5.40 -2.34 7.34
N ILE A 32 -4.09 -2.16 7.24
CA ILE A 32 -3.24 -1.60 8.30
C ILE A 32 -2.69 -0.25 7.84
N ALA A 33 -3.06 0.82 8.53
CA ALA A 33 -2.42 2.12 8.35
C ALA A 33 -1.09 2.16 9.10
N VAL A 34 -0.01 2.40 8.38
CA VAL A 34 1.32 2.65 8.95
C VAL A 34 1.49 4.16 9.08
N CYS A 35 1.42 4.66 10.31
CA CYS A 35 1.49 6.07 10.63
C CYS A 35 2.84 6.46 11.25
N GLY A 36 3.02 7.74 11.49
CA GLY A 36 4.21 8.31 12.13
C GLY A 36 4.77 9.52 11.39
N PRO A 37 5.66 10.27 12.03
CA PRO A 37 6.24 11.49 11.46
C PRO A 37 7.02 11.24 10.17
N SER A 38 7.31 12.30 9.42
CA SER A 38 8.16 12.19 8.22
C SER A 38 9.55 11.68 8.62
N GLY A 39 10.07 10.73 7.85
CA GLY A 39 11.40 10.13 8.11
C GLY A 39 11.43 9.02 9.16
N CYS A 40 10.32 8.67 9.83
CA CYS A 40 10.30 7.58 10.83
C CYS A 40 10.46 6.16 10.25
N GLY A 41 10.48 6.01 8.91
CA GLY A 41 10.73 4.72 8.28
C GLY A 41 9.52 4.01 7.70
N LYS A 42 8.38 4.69 7.47
CA LYS A 42 7.17 4.08 6.86
C LYS A 42 7.45 3.36 5.56
N SER A 43 8.01 4.05 4.57
CA SER A 43 8.36 3.45 3.27
C SER A 43 9.45 2.39 3.40
N THR A 44 10.35 2.54 4.38
CA THR A 44 11.38 1.53 4.69
C THR A 44 10.74 0.26 5.24
N LEU A 45 9.77 0.36 6.15
CA LEU A 45 9.00 -0.79 6.63
C LEU A 45 8.30 -1.49 5.47
N LEU A 46 7.63 -0.75 4.58
CA LEU A 46 7.02 -1.34 3.38
C LEU A 46 8.08 -2.07 2.52
N SER A 47 9.28 -1.50 2.35
CA SER A 47 10.38 -2.14 1.60
C SER A 47 10.85 -3.45 2.23
N ILE A 48 10.92 -3.51 3.55
CA ILE A 48 11.25 -4.73 4.30
C ILE A 48 10.14 -5.77 4.14
N LEU A 49 8.88 -5.36 4.24
CA LEU A 49 7.72 -6.25 4.03
C LEU A 49 7.65 -6.78 2.59
N ALA A 50 8.10 -6.02 1.61
CA ALA A 50 8.23 -6.48 0.23
C ALA A 50 9.38 -7.47 0.03
N GLY A 51 10.36 -7.48 0.94
CA GLY A 51 11.59 -8.25 0.82
C GLY A 51 12.65 -7.58 -0.05
N TRP A 52 12.52 -6.29 -0.30
CA TRP A 52 13.51 -5.49 -1.05
C TRP A 52 14.62 -4.96 -0.17
N GLU A 53 14.32 -4.76 1.12
CA GLU A 53 15.29 -4.33 2.12
C GLU A 53 15.40 -5.40 3.21
N LYS A 54 16.61 -5.62 3.72
CA LYS A 54 16.85 -6.53 4.84
C LYS A 54 16.74 -5.77 6.15
N PRO A 55 16.01 -6.29 7.15
CA PRO A 55 15.97 -5.65 8.46
C PRO A 55 17.35 -5.68 9.11
N TYR A 56 17.63 -4.69 9.98
CA TYR A 56 18.80 -4.69 10.82
C TYR A 56 18.75 -5.80 11.88
N ALA A 57 17.57 -6.03 12.48
CA ALA A 57 17.29 -7.11 13.41
C ALA A 57 15.82 -7.54 13.29
N GLY A 58 15.49 -8.71 13.88
CA GLY A 58 14.15 -9.27 13.81
C GLY A 58 13.87 -10.04 12.52
N THR A 59 12.63 -10.49 12.37
CA THR A 59 12.21 -11.32 11.22
C THR A 59 10.89 -10.88 10.61
N VAL A 60 10.73 -11.15 9.31
CA VAL A 60 9.47 -11.02 8.58
C VAL A 60 9.17 -12.34 7.89
N THR A 61 8.14 -13.02 8.36
CA THR A 61 7.67 -14.28 7.79
C THR A 61 6.41 -14.05 6.97
N ARG A 62 6.41 -14.51 5.71
CA ARG A 62 5.30 -14.39 4.76
C ARG A 62 4.73 -15.77 4.47
N GLU A 63 3.66 -16.14 5.16
CA GLU A 63 3.01 -17.43 4.99
C GLU A 63 1.92 -17.35 3.92
N GLY A 64 2.08 -18.06 2.81
CA GLY A 64 1.12 -18.08 1.71
C GLY A 64 0.99 -16.79 0.92
N VAL A 65 1.90 -15.81 1.11
CA VAL A 65 1.99 -14.58 0.32
C VAL A 65 2.99 -14.82 -0.82
N ASN A 66 2.48 -14.97 -2.03
CA ASN A 66 3.28 -15.27 -3.24
C ASN A 66 3.50 -14.02 -4.10
N ARG A 67 2.54 -13.08 -4.09
CA ARG A 67 2.57 -11.88 -4.93
C ARG A 67 2.39 -10.65 -4.07
N VAL A 68 3.37 -9.76 -4.12
CA VAL A 68 3.34 -8.45 -3.48
C VAL A 68 3.14 -7.39 -4.55
N GLY A 69 2.10 -6.56 -4.39
CA GLY A 69 1.89 -5.36 -5.17
C GLY A 69 2.43 -4.15 -4.44
N TRP A 70 2.90 -3.16 -5.19
CA TRP A 70 3.34 -1.89 -4.63
C TRP A 70 2.78 -0.72 -5.42
N VAL A 71 2.20 0.24 -4.72
CA VAL A 71 1.86 1.56 -5.24
C VAL A 71 2.75 2.57 -4.55
N PHE A 72 3.63 3.20 -5.32
CA PHE A 72 4.59 4.18 -4.81
C PHE A 72 3.94 5.55 -4.61
N GLN A 73 4.51 6.35 -3.72
CA GLN A 73 4.14 7.74 -3.51
C GLN A 73 4.20 8.56 -4.81
N ASN A 74 5.24 8.34 -5.63
CA ASN A 74 5.34 8.94 -6.95
C ASN A 74 4.90 7.93 -8.00
N PRO A 75 3.81 8.18 -8.74
CA PRO A 75 3.30 7.27 -9.74
C PRO A 75 4.30 7.08 -10.89
N TYR A 76 4.48 5.83 -11.31
CA TYR A 76 5.44 5.46 -12.35
C TYR A 76 4.73 4.79 -13.53
N GLY A 77 4.88 5.36 -14.71
CA GLY A 77 4.28 4.85 -15.95
C GLY A 77 5.12 5.11 -17.18
N VAL A 78 4.73 4.48 -18.28
CA VAL A 78 5.35 4.69 -19.59
C VAL A 78 4.65 5.88 -20.27
N ALA A 79 5.37 6.99 -20.43
CA ALA A 79 4.85 8.28 -20.87
C ALA A 79 3.92 8.18 -22.11
N GLU A 80 4.33 7.40 -23.13
CA GLU A 80 3.65 7.27 -24.42
C GLU A 80 2.49 6.25 -24.45
N ARG A 81 2.30 5.49 -23.36
CA ARG A 81 1.19 4.53 -23.27
C ARG A 81 -0.05 5.18 -22.70
N THR A 82 -1.22 4.69 -23.12
CA THR A 82 -2.49 5.18 -22.59
C THR A 82 -2.69 4.74 -21.13
N ALA A 83 -3.56 5.44 -20.42
CA ALA A 83 -3.98 5.05 -19.08
C ALA A 83 -4.54 3.62 -19.09
N LEU A 84 -5.41 3.31 -20.05
CA LEU A 84 -5.99 1.96 -20.21
C LEU A 84 -4.90 0.88 -20.40
N ASP A 85 -3.87 1.14 -21.22
CA ASP A 85 -2.78 0.18 -21.42
C ASP A 85 -2.05 -0.19 -20.13
N HIS A 86 -1.89 0.76 -19.19
CA HIS A 86 -1.26 0.51 -17.90
C HIS A 86 -2.07 -0.46 -17.03
N VAL A 87 -3.41 -0.31 -17.05
CA VAL A 87 -4.31 -1.12 -16.23
C VAL A 87 -4.58 -2.49 -16.88
N VAL A 88 -4.59 -2.55 -18.20
CA VAL A 88 -4.73 -3.80 -18.98
C VAL A 88 -3.51 -4.72 -18.83
N PHE A 89 -2.31 -4.16 -18.73
CA PHE A 89 -1.05 -4.91 -18.74
C PHE A 89 -1.00 -6.11 -17.77
N PRO A 90 -1.33 -5.97 -16.47
CA PRO A 90 -1.31 -7.10 -15.54
C PRO A 90 -2.32 -8.20 -15.90
N LEU A 91 -3.42 -7.88 -16.56
CA LEU A 91 -4.42 -8.85 -17.02
C LEU A 91 -3.91 -9.63 -18.22
N LEU A 92 -3.27 -8.94 -19.18
CA LEU A 92 -2.62 -9.61 -20.32
C LEU A 92 -1.49 -10.53 -19.86
N ALA A 93 -0.69 -10.11 -18.88
CA ALA A 93 0.37 -10.94 -18.31
C ALA A 93 -0.14 -12.24 -17.67
N LYS A 94 -1.41 -12.28 -17.26
CA LYS A 94 -2.11 -13.48 -16.78
C LYS A 94 -2.75 -14.32 -17.91
N GLY A 95 -2.53 -13.95 -19.18
CA GLY A 95 -3.05 -14.65 -20.34
C GLY A 95 -4.49 -14.28 -20.75
N MET A 96 -5.05 -13.21 -20.18
CA MET A 96 -6.39 -12.76 -20.55
C MET A 96 -6.39 -12.20 -21.98
N ARG A 97 -7.47 -12.42 -22.74
CA ARG A 97 -7.64 -11.83 -24.06
C ARG A 97 -7.81 -10.31 -23.96
N ARG A 98 -7.23 -9.55 -24.89
CA ARG A 98 -7.21 -8.09 -24.86
C ARG A 98 -8.60 -7.47 -24.65
N LYS A 99 -9.60 -7.88 -25.41
CA LYS A 99 -10.96 -7.35 -25.30
C LYS A 99 -11.58 -7.55 -23.91
N GLU A 100 -11.35 -8.70 -23.29
CA GLU A 100 -11.81 -8.99 -21.93
C GLU A 100 -11.02 -8.18 -20.90
N ALA A 101 -9.70 -8.06 -21.08
CA ALA A 101 -8.83 -7.31 -20.22
C ALA A 101 -9.19 -5.79 -20.22
N GLU A 102 -9.54 -5.24 -21.39
CA GLU A 102 -9.98 -3.85 -21.49
C GLU A 102 -11.27 -3.58 -20.70
N LEU A 103 -12.26 -4.45 -20.78
CA LEU A 103 -13.49 -4.31 -20.00
C LEU A 103 -13.20 -4.30 -18.49
N LYS A 104 -12.43 -5.27 -18.00
CA LYS A 104 -12.05 -5.33 -16.58
C LYS A 104 -11.15 -4.17 -16.14
N ALA A 105 -10.30 -3.68 -17.03
CA ALA A 105 -9.48 -2.52 -16.76
C ALA A 105 -10.33 -1.24 -16.62
N LEU A 106 -11.33 -1.05 -17.48
CA LEU A 106 -12.28 0.06 -17.36
C LEU A 106 -13.10 -0.02 -16.09
N GLU A 107 -13.60 -1.22 -15.70
CA GLU A 107 -14.26 -1.42 -14.41
C GLU A 107 -13.34 -1.03 -13.24
N ALA A 108 -12.06 -1.43 -13.27
CA ALA A 108 -11.11 -1.05 -12.24
C ALA A 108 -10.79 0.46 -12.24
N MET A 109 -10.73 1.10 -13.41
CA MET A 109 -10.57 2.56 -13.51
C MET A 109 -11.80 3.29 -12.96
N GLY A 110 -13.01 2.72 -13.14
CA GLY A 110 -14.25 3.26 -12.58
C GLY A 110 -14.29 3.30 -11.06
N LEU A 111 -13.63 2.35 -10.38
CA LEU A 111 -13.52 2.40 -8.92
C LEU A 111 -12.78 3.66 -8.41
N PHE A 112 -12.02 4.30 -9.29
CA PHE A 112 -11.21 5.49 -8.99
C PHE A 112 -11.63 6.72 -9.80
N ASP A 113 -12.83 6.74 -10.37
CA ASP A 113 -13.37 7.82 -11.21
C ASP A 113 -12.39 8.23 -12.31
N LEU A 114 -11.85 7.27 -13.06
CA LEU A 114 -10.79 7.52 -14.05
C LEU A 114 -11.10 6.99 -15.47
N GLU A 115 -12.30 6.47 -15.75
CA GLU A 115 -12.67 5.91 -17.08
C GLU A 115 -12.54 6.94 -18.19
N TYR A 116 -12.87 8.21 -17.92
CA TYR A 116 -12.79 9.31 -18.88
C TYR A 116 -11.38 9.55 -19.43
N ALA A 117 -10.37 9.11 -18.69
CA ALA A 117 -8.97 9.29 -19.05
C ALA A 117 -8.35 8.06 -19.75
N ALA A 118 -9.16 7.02 -20.06
CA ALA A 118 -8.67 5.75 -20.59
C ALA A 118 -7.75 5.88 -21.81
N ASP A 119 -8.10 6.76 -22.73
CA ASP A 119 -7.34 7.00 -23.98
C ASP A 119 -6.24 8.06 -23.86
N ARG A 120 -6.14 8.75 -22.71
CA ARG A 120 -5.09 9.74 -22.47
C ARG A 120 -3.75 9.05 -22.24
N ARG A 121 -2.67 9.68 -22.70
CA ARG A 121 -1.32 9.21 -22.40
C ARG A 121 -0.99 9.42 -20.93
N PHE A 122 -0.12 8.56 -20.39
CA PHE A 122 0.34 8.70 -19.01
C PHE A 122 0.99 10.08 -18.76
N SER A 123 1.75 10.58 -19.73
CA SER A 123 2.36 11.92 -19.68
C SER A 123 1.37 13.07 -19.53
N ASP A 124 0.11 12.85 -19.94
CA ASP A 124 -0.93 13.90 -19.99
C ASP A 124 -1.83 13.87 -18.73
N LEU A 125 -1.56 12.93 -17.82
CA LEU A 125 -2.28 12.82 -16.57
C LEU A 125 -1.71 13.79 -15.52
N SER A 126 -2.58 14.36 -14.70
CA SER A 126 -2.15 15.03 -13.46
C SER A 126 -1.57 14.03 -12.48
N GLY A 127 -0.81 14.51 -11.46
CA GLY A 127 -0.25 13.64 -10.43
C GLY A 127 -1.31 12.81 -9.73
N GLY A 128 -2.45 13.40 -9.38
CA GLY A 128 -3.57 12.69 -8.76
C GLY A 128 -4.25 11.67 -9.68
N GLU A 129 -4.40 11.96 -10.98
CA GLU A 129 -4.89 10.98 -11.96
C GLU A 129 -3.91 9.81 -12.12
N ALA A 130 -2.61 10.09 -12.21
CA ALA A 130 -1.57 9.07 -12.31
C ALA A 130 -1.53 8.19 -11.05
N GLN A 131 -1.70 8.76 -9.86
CA GLN A 131 -1.77 8.02 -8.60
C GLN A 131 -2.97 7.06 -8.58
N ARG A 132 -4.16 7.54 -8.92
CA ARG A 132 -5.38 6.73 -9.03
C ARG A 132 -5.25 5.63 -10.09
N LEU A 133 -4.56 5.92 -11.20
CA LEU A 133 -4.26 4.93 -12.24
C LEU A 133 -3.39 3.78 -11.70
N MET A 134 -2.37 4.09 -10.89
CA MET A 134 -1.52 3.04 -10.29
C MET A 134 -2.32 2.16 -9.32
N LEU A 135 -3.27 2.72 -8.59
CA LEU A 135 -4.19 1.95 -7.74
C LEU A 135 -5.10 1.04 -8.59
N ALA A 136 -5.72 1.54 -9.65
CA ALA A 136 -6.52 0.72 -10.58
C ALA A 136 -5.71 -0.43 -11.18
N ARG A 137 -4.46 -0.17 -11.58
CA ARG A 137 -3.52 -1.20 -12.04
C ARG A 137 -3.22 -2.24 -10.96
N ALA A 138 -3.06 -1.82 -9.70
CA ALA A 138 -2.82 -2.73 -8.57
C ALA A 138 -4.03 -3.64 -8.33
N VAL A 139 -5.26 -3.13 -8.41
CA VAL A 139 -6.50 -3.94 -8.35
C VAL A 139 -6.49 -5.04 -9.40
N CYS A 140 -6.16 -4.72 -10.66
CA CYS A 140 -6.09 -5.70 -11.75
C CYS A 140 -4.98 -6.72 -11.55
N SER A 141 -3.91 -6.38 -10.86
CA SER A 141 -2.82 -7.30 -10.56
C SER A 141 -3.20 -8.35 -9.52
N LYS A 142 -4.22 -8.08 -8.66
CA LYS A 142 -4.70 -8.96 -7.58
C LYS A 142 -3.55 -9.58 -6.79
N PRO A 143 -2.73 -8.79 -6.10
CA PRO A 143 -1.67 -9.32 -5.27
C PRO A 143 -2.25 -9.96 -4.00
N ASP A 144 -1.47 -10.82 -3.33
CA ASP A 144 -1.83 -11.36 -2.02
C ASP A 144 -1.64 -10.30 -0.91
N MET A 145 -0.62 -9.46 -1.07
CA MET A 145 -0.34 -8.31 -0.23
C MET A 145 -0.14 -7.07 -1.10
N LEU A 146 -0.84 -5.98 -0.77
CA LEU A 146 -0.72 -4.67 -1.41
C LEU A 146 -0.09 -3.69 -0.44
N LEU A 147 1.03 -3.12 -0.85
CA LEU A 147 1.75 -2.06 -0.14
C LEU A 147 1.48 -0.74 -0.86
N VAL A 148 1.02 0.26 -0.14
CA VAL A 148 0.64 1.56 -0.70
C VAL A 148 1.35 2.66 0.07
N ASP A 149 2.14 3.47 -0.61
CA ASP A 149 2.90 4.55 0.02
C ASP A 149 2.28 5.89 -0.33
N GLU A 150 1.72 6.58 0.69
CA GLU A 150 1.10 7.91 0.63
C GLU A 150 0.10 8.07 -0.54
N PRO A 151 -0.96 7.24 -0.62
CA PRO A 151 -1.85 7.22 -1.79
C PRO A 151 -2.65 8.50 -2.00
N THR A 152 -2.80 9.32 -0.97
CA THR A 152 -3.66 10.51 -0.95
C THR A 152 -2.89 11.83 -1.01
N ALA A 153 -1.55 11.80 -0.95
CA ALA A 153 -0.71 12.99 -0.85
C ALA A 153 -0.89 14.04 -1.99
N GLN A 154 -1.38 13.62 -3.15
CA GLN A 154 -1.58 14.48 -4.33
C GLN A 154 -3.07 14.65 -4.69
N LEU A 155 -3.97 14.25 -3.79
CA LEU A 155 -5.41 14.25 -4.03
C LEU A 155 -6.10 15.36 -3.22
N ASP A 156 -7.21 15.86 -3.74
CA ASP A 156 -8.14 16.67 -2.94
C ASP A 156 -8.87 15.78 -1.91
N THR A 157 -9.39 16.38 -0.86
CA THR A 157 -10.02 15.68 0.27
C THR A 157 -11.12 14.69 -0.16
N ARG A 158 -11.97 15.07 -1.11
CA ARG A 158 -13.06 14.20 -1.59
C ARG A 158 -12.51 12.95 -2.29
N THR A 159 -11.54 13.15 -3.16
CA THR A 159 -10.89 12.05 -3.90
C THR A 159 -10.07 11.17 -2.95
N ALA A 160 -9.37 11.76 -1.96
CA ALA A 160 -8.64 11.03 -0.93
C ALA A 160 -9.56 10.08 -0.15
N HIS A 161 -10.71 10.57 0.30
CA HIS A 161 -11.72 9.78 1.01
C HIS A 161 -12.24 8.61 0.14
N SER A 162 -12.55 8.86 -1.14
CA SER A 162 -12.97 7.80 -2.07
C SER A 162 -11.91 6.71 -2.23
N VAL A 163 -10.64 7.09 -2.40
CA VAL A 163 -9.51 6.16 -2.52
C VAL A 163 -9.36 5.31 -1.25
N SER A 164 -9.45 5.90 -0.05
CA SER A 164 -9.36 5.19 1.22
C SER A 164 -10.47 4.13 1.36
N HIS A 165 -11.69 4.47 0.96
CA HIS A 165 -12.79 3.50 0.92
C HIS A 165 -12.54 2.34 -0.05
N VAL A 166 -12.00 2.62 -1.24
CA VAL A 166 -11.68 1.55 -2.20
C VAL A 166 -10.60 0.63 -1.64
N LEU A 167 -9.54 1.17 -1.03
CA LEU A 167 -8.47 0.36 -0.41
C LEU A 167 -9.02 -0.57 0.68
N ASN A 168 -9.93 -0.07 1.51
CA ASN A 168 -10.58 -0.87 2.56
C ASN A 168 -11.46 -1.98 1.97
N ASN A 169 -12.20 -1.69 0.89
CA ASN A 169 -13.01 -2.70 0.20
C ASN A 169 -12.16 -3.80 -0.48
N LEU A 170 -10.92 -3.47 -0.89
CA LEU A 170 -10.00 -4.45 -1.46
C LEU A 170 -9.54 -5.47 -0.42
N SER A 171 -9.31 -5.06 0.83
CA SER A 171 -8.97 -5.98 1.91
C SER A 171 -10.09 -7.00 2.13
N GLY A 172 -11.37 -6.57 2.11
CA GLY A 172 -12.53 -7.44 2.24
C GLY A 172 -12.62 -8.58 1.21
N GLN A 173 -11.82 -8.53 0.12
CA GLN A 173 -11.67 -9.63 -0.85
C GLN A 173 -10.57 -10.63 -0.47
N GLY A 174 -10.05 -10.58 0.76
CA GLY A 174 -9.03 -11.49 1.27
C GLY A 174 -7.58 -11.05 0.99
N MET A 175 -7.37 -9.82 0.55
CA MET A 175 -6.04 -9.22 0.37
C MET A 175 -5.54 -8.65 1.70
N ILE A 176 -4.23 -8.71 1.94
CA ILE A 176 -3.58 -7.93 3.01
C ILE A 176 -3.24 -6.57 2.42
N VAL A 177 -3.67 -5.48 3.06
CA VAL A 177 -3.37 -4.11 2.60
C VAL A 177 -2.62 -3.36 3.70
N LEU A 178 -1.44 -2.82 3.37
CA LEU A 178 -0.71 -1.91 4.26
C LEU A 178 -0.56 -0.56 3.57
N VAL A 179 -0.98 0.50 4.26
CA VAL A 179 -0.97 1.87 3.72
C VAL A 179 -0.11 2.75 4.61
N ALA A 180 1.06 3.16 4.11
CA ALA A 180 1.82 4.22 4.76
C ALA A 180 1.13 5.56 4.50
N THR A 181 0.78 6.28 5.55
CA THR A 181 0.06 7.55 5.42
C THR A 181 0.27 8.47 6.61
N HIS A 182 0.11 9.76 6.37
CA HIS A 182 -0.07 10.80 7.39
C HIS A 182 -1.48 11.41 7.36
N ASP A 183 -2.32 10.94 6.44
CA ASP A 183 -3.69 11.41 6.26
C ASP A 183 -4.63 10.77 7.30
N PRO A 184 -5.33 11.60 8.12
CA PRO A 184 -6.26 11.10 9.15
C PRO A 184 -7.40 10.26 8.57
N ASP A 185 -7.95 10.64 7.43
CA ASP A 185 -9.09 9.92 6.83
C ASP A 185 -8.70 8.51 6.41
N THR A 186 -7.52 8.34 5.81
CA THR A 186 -6.97 7.03 5.46
C THR A 186 -6.69 6.18 6.71
N ARG A 187 -6.13 6.80 7.76
CA ARG A 187 -5.87 6.15 9.05
C ARG A 187 -7.17 5.65 9.67
N ASP A 188 -8.17 6.51 9.79
CA ASP A 188 -9.44 6.22 10.46
C ASP A 188 -10.33 5.24 9.67
N ALA A 189 -10.13 5.14 8.35
CA ALA A 189 -10.76 4.14 7.50
C ALA A 189 -10.11 2.75 7.59
N SER A 190 -8.93 2.62 8.19
CA SER A 190 -8.20 1.35 8.27
C SER A 190 -8.65 0.51 9.47
N ASP A 191 -8.58 -0.83 9.36
CA ASP A 191 -8.97 -1.76 10.44
C ASP A 191 -8.02 -1.66 11.65
N ARG A 192 -6.74 -1.34 11.40
CA ARG A 192 -5.72 -1.20 12.43
C ARG A 192 -4.77 -0.06 12.10
N VAL A 193 -4.25 0.57 13.14
CA VAL A 193 -3.21 1.59 13.04
C VAL A 193 -1.93 1.06 13.67
N LEU A 194 -0.83 1.20 12.96
CA LEU A 194 0.53 0.92 13.41
C LEU A 194 1.29 2.26 13.39
N ASP A 195 1.43 2.90 14.56
CA ASP A 195 2.19 4.14 14.64
C ASP A 195 3.66 3.85 14.92
N LEU A 196 4.54 4.18 13.97
CA LEU A 196 5.98 3.97 14.13
C LEU A 196 6.62 4.89 15.18
N ALA A 197 5.91 5.93 15.63
CA ALA A 197 6.39 6.75 16.75
C ALA A 197 6.48 5.93 18.06
N ASP A 198 5.61 4.93 18.26
CA ASP A 198 5.62 4.05 19.43
C ASP A 198 6.83 3.08 19.45
N TYR A 199 7.49 2.95 18.31
CA TYR A 199 8.65 2.07 18.09
C TYR A 199 9.94 2.86 17.84
N ALA A 200 9.93 4.17 18.10
CA ALA A 200 11.12 5.01 17.98
C ALA A 200 12.17 4.59 19.02
N PRO A 201 13.48 4.68 18.71
CA PRO A 201 14.54 4.30 19.62
C PRO A 201 14.44 5.04 20.95
N GLY A 202 14.44 4.27 22.08
CA GLY A 202 14.30 4.82 23.43
C GLY A 202 12.87 5.24 23.81
N GLY A 203 11.87 4.97 22.98
CA GLY A 203 10.46 5.12 23.32
C GLY A 203 10.00 4.01 24.26
N SER A 204 9.39 4.34 25.39
CA SER A 204 8.71 3.37 26.24
C SER A 204 7.39 2.99 25.58
N LYS A 205 7.18 1.69 25.26
CA LYS A 205 5.85 1.17 24.91
C LYS A 205 4.86 1.65 25.98
N SER A 206 3.82 2.37 25.59
CA SER A 206 2.63 2.53 26.43
C SER A 206 2.07 1.13 26.66
N GLN A 207 2.18 0.62 27.88
CA GLN A 207 1.63 -0.67 28.25
C GLN A 207 0.13 -0.64 27.96
N GLU A 208 -0.34 -1.56 27.12
CA GLU A 208 -1.76 -1.90 27.07
C GLU A 208 -2.23 -2.23 28.49
N PRO A 209 -3.38 -1.73 28.95
CA PRO A 209 -3.90 -2.13 30.25
C PRO A 209 -4.17 -3.63 30.22
N GLU A 210 -3.49 -4.36 31.13
CA GLU A 210 -3.84 -5.74 31.44
C GLU A 210 -5.34 -5.77 31.80
N LEU A 211 -6.12 -6.50 31.03
CA LEU A 211 -7.49 -6.86 31.39
C LEU A 211 -7.36 -7.79 32.62
N GLU A 212 -7.57 -7.26 33.80
CA GLU A 212 -7.81 -8.08 35.01
C GLU A 212 -9.05 -8.95 34.78
N GLU A 213 -8.90 -10.23 35.11
CA GLU A 213 -9.91 -11.29 35.10
C GLU A 213 -11.16 -10.99 35.96
#